data_0b1ab82594cfd1629631b076070ff720
#
_entry.id   0b1ab82594cfd1629631b076070ff720
#
_cell.length_a   1.000
_cell.length_b   1.000
_cell.length_c   1.000
_cell.angle_alpha   90.00
_cell.angle_beta   90.00
_cell.angle_gamma   90.00
#
_symmetry.space_group_name_H-M   'P 1'
#
loop_
_entity.id
_entity.type
_entity.pdbx_description
1 polymer ?
#
loop_
_entity_poly.entity_id
_entity_poly.type
_entity_poly.pdbx_seq_one_letter_code
_entity_poly.pdbx_strand_id
1 'polypeptide(L)'
;LKTILEYLDTPPYLRKKVYPKMWILKHAGVLPPIKSPHHKALINSKDIKDIEIRFGFVVKQNDSLYVDVGLQKLIRYNGTQLGKKVLVKISNKGKLLAQDISKEEIDGYWGYEVQLSDSLSALLENRNCEILMTSVEGSPFTKHVEDLMRSLKMSKNLLVVFGGPKFGLRKILESENERITQKPHFLNMFPKQGTQTVRLEEAILGTLSIVNNYLNA
;
A
#
# COMPACT_ATOMS: atom_id res chain seq x y z
N LEU A 1 3.98 13.15 4.31
CA LEU A 1 4.34 11.75 4.06
C LEU A 1 3.36 11.07 3.09
N LYS A 2 2.05 11.15 3.32
CA LYS A 2 1.01 10.52 2.46
C LYS A 2 1.24 10.84 0.97
N THR A 3 1.31 12.10 0.60
CA THR A 3 1.51 12.54 -0.80
C THR A 3 2.77 11.96 -1.44
N ILE A 4 3.87 11.85 -0.68
CA ILE A 4 5.14 11.27 -1.16
C ILE A 4 4.97 9.78 -1.43
N LEU A 5 4.34 9.05 -0.52
CA LEU A 5 4.09 7.62 -0.69
C LEU A 5 3.15 7.35 -1.87
N GLU A 6 2.06 8.08 -1.98
CA GLU A 6 1.12 7.97 -3.11
C GLU A 6 1.79 8.31 -4.45
N TYR A 7 2.68 9.34 -4.46
CA TYR A 7 3.47 9.68 -5.64
C TYR A 7 4.41 8.54 -6.06
N LEU A 8 5.05 7.87 -5.09
CA LEU A 8 5.91 6.72 -5.36
C LEU A 8 5.15 5.56 -6.00
N ASP A 9 3.97 5.22 -5.46
CA ASP A 9 3.11 4.16 -5.99
C ASP A 9 2.50 4.51 -7.36
N THR A 10 2.44 5.80 -7.71
CA THR A 10 1.86 6.20 -9.00
C THR A 10 2.84 5.94 -10.15
N PRO A 11 2.40 5.22 -11.20
CA PRO A 11 3.22 4.96 -12.38
C PRO A 11 3.80 6.23 -12.99
N PRO A 12 5.07 6.22 -13.44
CA PRO A 12 5.76 7.43 -13.92
C PRO A 12 5.01 8.21 -15.01
N TYR A 13 4.31 7.50 -15.90
CA TYR A 13 3.56 8.12 -16.99
C TYR A 13 2.31 8.89 -16.52
N LEU A 14 1.81 8.62 -15.30
CA LEU A 14 0.67 9.34 -14.72
C LEU A 14 1.07 10.46 -13.77
N ARG A 15 2.30 10.47 -13.24
CA ARG A 15 2.71 11.38 -12.16
C ARG A 15 2.43 12.84 -12.46
N LYS A 16 2.73 13.31 -13.68
CA LYS A 16 2.48 14.72 -14.09
C LYS A 16 1.00 15.09 -14.12
N LYS A 17 0.11 14.11 -14.33
CA LYS A 17 -1.35 14.34 -14.40
C LYS A 17 -2.00 14.28 -13.03
N VAL A 18 -1.57 13.34 -12.20
CA VAL A 18 -2.11 13.13 -10.85
C VAL A 18 -1.55 14.16 -9.88
N TYR A 19 -0.28 14.51 -10.02
CA TYR A 19 0.41 15.45 -9.12
C TYR A 19 0.92 16.66 -9.91
N PRO A 20 0.27 17.82 -9.78
CA PRO A 20 0.81 19.08 -10.28
C PRO A 20 2.12 19.40 -9.54
N LYS A 21 2.83 20.46 -9.99
CA LYS A 21 4.05 20.91 -9.29
C LYS A 21 3.72 21.28 -7.84
N MET A 22 4.22 20.50 -6.91
CA MET A 22 4.03 20.67 -5.47
C MET A 22 5.39 20.78 -4.79
N TRP A 23 5.52 21.73 -3.86
CA TRP A 23 6.76 21.91 -3.09
C TRP A 23 7.16 20.66 -2.33
N ILE A 24 6.20 19.93 -1.75
CA ILE A 24 6.43 18.68 -0.98
C ILE A 24 7.08 17.58 -1.83
N LEU A 25 6.97 17.64 -3.15
CA LEU A 25 7.55 16.66 -4.08
C LEU A 25 8.87 17.13 -4.71
N LYS A 26 9.44 18.26 -4.26
CA LYS A 26 10.66 18.85 -4.82
C LYS A 26 11.81 17.85 -4.90
N HIS A 27 11.94 16.98 -3.91
CA HIS A 27 13.02 16.00 -3.79
C HIS A 27 12.56 14.55 -4.05
N ALA A 28 11.33 14.34 -4.51
CA ALA A 28 10.79 12.99 -4.73
C ALA A 28 11.56 12.19 -5.81
N GLY A 29 12.29 12.87 -6.70
CA GLY A 29 13.14 12.21 -7.71
C GLY A 29 14.39 11.50 -7.15
N VAL A 30 14.76 11.76 -5.89
CA VAL A 30 15.87 11.07 -5.20
C VAL A 30 15.46 9.69 -4.69
N LEU A 31 14.15 9.47 -4.54
CA LEU A 31 13.64 8.20 -4.02
C LEU A 31 13.81 7.07 -5.05
N PRO A 32 14.12 5.84 -4.59
CA PRO A 32 14.31 4.70 -5.48
C PRO A 32 13.04 4.40 -6.27
N PRO A 33 13.15 4.08 -7.57
CA PRO A 33 11.99 3.72 -8.37
C PRO A 33 11.43 2.37 -7.93
N ILE A 34 10.10 2.28 -7.85
CA ILE A 34 9.42 1.01 -7.61
C ILE A 34 9.45 0.19 -8.90
N LYS A 35 9.90 -1.07 -8.80
CA LYS A 35 9.86 -2.04 -9.88
C LYS A 35 8.74 -3.04 -9.62
N SER A 36 7.55 -2.75 -10.12
CA SER A 36 6.35 -3.58 -9.95
C SER A 36 5.55 -3.66 -11.26
N PRO A 37 4.64 -4.62 -11.41
CA PRO A 37 3.88 -4.79 -12.65
C PRO A 37 3.16 -3.53 -13.12
N HIS A 38 2.66 -2.70 -12.20
CA HIS A 38 1.94 -1.47 -12.52
C HIS A 38 2.86 -0.29 -12.92
N HIS A 39 4.18 -0.40 -12.71
CA HIS A 39 5.17 0.60 -13.12
C HIS A 39 5.76 0.32 -14.51
N LYS A 40 5.06 -0.46 -15.35
CA LYS A 40 5.47 -0.71 -16.73
C LYS A 40 5.71 0.59 -17.50
N ALA A 41 6.73 0.58 -18.35
CA ALA A 41 7.03 1.70 -19.23
C ALA A 41 5.86 1.98 -20.20
N LEU A 42 5.94 3.13 -20.88
CA LEU A 42 5.09 3.44 -22.04
C LEU A 42 5.25 2.33 -23.10
N ILE A 43 4.13 1.84 -23.59
CA ILE A 43 4.09 0.85 -24.68
C ILE A 43 3.25 1.39 -25.84
N ASN A 44 3.44 0.83 -27.01
CA ASN A 44 2.57 1.10 -28.14
C ASN A 44 1.24 0.35 -28.00
N SER A 45 0.16 0.94 -28.49
CA SER A 45 -1.15 0.26 -28.52
C SER A 45 -1.15 -1.04 -29.31
N LYS A 46 -0.22 -1.18 -30.26
CA LYS A 46 0.00 -2.42 -31.06
C LYS A 46 0.58 -3.56 -30.25
N ASP A 47 1.23 -3.27 -29.13
CA ASP A 47 1.86 -4.28 -28.27
C ASP A 47 0.85 -4.94 -27.31
N ILE A 48 -0.37 -4.38 -27.20
CA ILE A 48 -1.47 -4.98 -26.44
C ILE A 48 -2.10 -6.07 -27.31
N LYS A 49 -1.76 -7.33 -27.00
CA LYS A 49 -2.26 -8.49 -27.77
C LYS A 49 -3.74 -8.74 -27.46
N ASP A 50 -4.06 -9.14 -26.21
CA ASP A 50 -5.42 -9.52 -25.82
C ASP A 50 -5.93 -8.70 -24.63
N ILE A 51 -5.27 -8.85 -23.48
CA ILE A 51 -5.64 -8.20 -22.23
C ILE A 51 -4.39 -7.59 -21.60
N GLU A 52 -4.51 -6.35 -21.16
CA GLU A 52 -3.48 -5.66 -20.39
C GLU A 52 -4.13 -4.97 -19.18
N ILE A 53 -3.50 -5.06 -18.01
CA ILE A 53 -3.94 -4.36 -16.81
C ILE A 53 -3.01 -3.20 -16.54
N ARG A 54 -3.56 -2.01 -16.34
CA ARG A 54 -2.79 -0.78 -16.08
C ARG A 54 -3.52 0.17 -15.16
N PHE A 55 -2.76 0.99 -14.44
CA PHE A 55 -3.34 2.21 -13.89
C PHE A 55 -3.54 3.23 -14.99
N GLY A 56 -4.62 4.00 -14.89
CA GLY A 56 -4.93 5.09 -15.80
C GLY A 56 -5.47 6.32 -15.07
N PHE A 57 -5.54 7.43 -15.78
CA PHE A 57 -6.18 8.64 -15.33
C PHE A 57 -7.34 8.99 -16.27
N VAL A 58 -8.54 9.12 -15.69
CA VAL A 58 -9.76 9.30 -16.49
C VAL A 58 -9.93 10.77 -16.86
N VAL A 59 -10.14 11.02 -18.15
CA VAL A 59 -10.38 12.33 -18.73
C VAL A 59 -11.67 12.33 -19.55
N LYS A 60 -12.29 13.50 -19.70
CA LYS A 60 -13.45 13.70 -20.58
C LYS A 60 -13.00 14.30 -21.90
N GLN A 61 -13.45 13.76 -23.02
CA GLN A 61 -13.26 14.31 -24.35
C GLN A 61 -14.52 14.09 -25.19
N ASN A 62 -15.07 15.16 -25.80
CA ASN A 62 -16.27 15.08 -26.65
C ASN A 62 -17.40 14.29 -26.01
N ASP A 63 -17.80 14.65 -24.78
CA ASP A 63 -18.86 14.01 -23.98
C ASP A 63 -18.68 12.51 -23.67
N SER A 64 -17.56 11.95 -24.01
CA SER A 64 -17.19 10.57 -23.67
C SER A 64 -16.04 10.52 -22.68
N LEU A 65 -15.98 9.47 -21.88
CA LEU A 65 -14.88 9.22 -20.96
C LEU A 65 -13.80 8.38 -21.64
N TYR A 66 -12.58 8.80 -21.41
CA TYR A 66 -11.37 8.15 -21.86
C TYR A 66 -10.40 7.99 -20.69
N VAL A 67 -9.51 7.03 -20.81
CA VAL A 67 -8.47 6.80 -19.82
C VAL A 67 -7.08 6.90 -20.48
N ASP A 68 -6.22 7.66 -19.85
CA ASP A 68 -4.80 7.68 -20.17
C ASP A 68 -4.09 6.61 -19.35
N VAL A 69 -3.60 5.59 -20.01
CA VAL A 69 -2.89 4.44 -19.43
C VAL A 69 -1.41 4.42 -19.82
N GLY A 70 -0.87 5.56 -20.27
CA GLY A 70 0.51 5.67 -20.74
C GLY A 70 0.71 5.10 -22.13
N LEU A 71 -0.28 5.13 -22.99
CA LEU A 71 -0.18 4.85 -24.41
C LEU A 71 -0.16 6.17 -25.21
N GLN A 72 0.19 6.09 -26.49
CA GLN A 72 0.19 7.26 -27.39
C GLN A 72 -1.22 7.85 -27.58
N LYS A 73 -2.27 7.03 -27.41
CA LYS A 73 -3.67 7.44 -27.58
C LYS A 73 -4.47 7.11 -26.31
N LEU A 74 -5.43 7.98 -26.03
CA LEU A 74 -6.43 7.71 -25.00
C LEU A 74 -7.29 6.51 -25.40
N ILE A 75 -7.63 5.68 -24.42
CA ILE A 75 -8.53 4.52 -24.63
C ILE A 75 -9.93 4.90 -24.15
N ARG A 76 -10.95 4.48 -24.88
CA ARG A 76 -12.34 4.64 -24.45
C ARG A 76 -12.55 3.91 -23.12
N TYR A 77 -13.14 4.62 -22.18
CA TYR A 77 -13.34 4.12 -20.82
C TYR A 77 -14.82 3.86 -20.56
N ASN A 78 -15.13 2.64 -20.12
CA ASN A 78 -16.47 2.22 -19.76
C ASN A 78 -16.65 2.21 -18.23
N GLY A 79 -16.60 3.38 -17.63
CA GLY A 79 -16.77 3.62 -16.19
C GLY A 79 -17.19 5.05 -15.93
N THR A 80 -17.21 5.49 -14.65
CA THR A 80 -17.75 6.80 -14.23
C THR A 80 -16.76 7.69 -13.49
N GLN A 81 -15.50 7.25 -13.30
CA GLN A 81 -14.53 7.85 -12.38
C GLN A 81 -13.76 9.05 -12.96
N LEU A 82 -14.44 10.06 -13.49
CA LEU A 82 -13.78 11.23 -14.07
C LEU A 82 -12.80 11.92 -13.10
N GLY A 83 -11.61 12.28 -13.59
CA GLY A 83 -10.58 12.98 -12.83
C GLY A 83 -9.87 12.15 -11.76
N LYS A 84 -10.02 10.82 -11.78
CA LYS A 84 -9.40 9.92 -10.81
C LYS A 84 -8.38 8.97 -11.44
N LYS A 85 -7.44 8.52 -10.62
CA LYS A 85 -6.57 7.37 -10.92
C LYS A 85 -7.40 6.10 -10.73
N VAL A 86 -7.47 5.28 -11.75
CA VAL A 86 -8.25 4.02 -11.80
C VAL A 86 -7.36 2.86 -12.19
N LEU A 87 -7.70 1.67 -11.76
CA LEU A 87 -7.10 0.43 -12.22
C LEU A 87 -8.02 -0.17 -13.29
N VAL A 88 -7.51 -0.38 -14.49
CA VAL A 88 -8.31 -0.81 -15.62
C VAL A 88 -7.74 -2.03 -16.32
N LYS A 89 -8.65 -2.88 -16.75
CA LYS A 89 -8.41 -3.97 -17.70
C LYS A 89 -8.70 -3.45 -19.09
N ILE A 90 -7.70 -3.51 -19.94
CA ILE A 90 -7.78 -3.12 -21.35
C ILE A 90 -7.95 -4.37 -22.17
N SER A 91 -9.00 -4.42 -22.96
CA SER A 91 -9.25 -5.52 -23.91
C SER A 91 -9.06 -5.03 -25.36
N ASN A 92 -8.47 -5.88 -26.18
CA ASN A 92 -8.25 -5.62 -27.61
C ASN A 92 -9.06 -6.61 -28.46
N LYS A 93 -10.36 -6.31 -28.63
CA LYS A 93 -11.27 -7.06 -29.54
C LYS A 93 -11.61 -6.20 -30.74
N GLY A 94 -10.57 -5.78 -31.51
CA GLY A 94 -10.70 -4.89 -32.66
C GLY A 94 -10.69 -3.40 -32.32
N LYS A 95 -11.21 -2.99 -31.15
CA LYS A 95 -11.03 -1.66 -30.57
C LYS A 95 -10.61 -1.79 -29.11
N LEU A 96 -9.66 -0.96 -28.70
CA LEU A 96 -9.21 -0.92 -27.30
C LEU A 96 -10.34 -0.33 -26.43
N LEU A 97 -10.73 -1.07 -25.41
CA LEU A 97 -11.71 -0.66 -24.42
C LEU A 97 -11.16 -0.91 -23.02
N ALA A 98 -11.27 0.07 -22.14
CA ALA A 98 -10.87 -0.01 -20.76
C ALA A 98 -12.10 -0.10 -19.83
N GLN A 99 -12.04 -1.01 -18.87
CA GLN A 99 -13.04 -1.20 -17.83
C GLN A 99 -12.34 -1.24 -16.45
N ASP A 100 -13.04 -0.78 -15.42
CA ASP A 100 -12.53 -0.91 -14.06
C ASP A 100 -12.35 -2.38 -13.68
N ILE A 101 -11.30 -2.63 -12.91
CA ILE A 101 -11.02 -3.93 -12.29
C ILE A 101 -10.57 -3.69 -10.86
N SER A 102 -10.93 -4.57 -9.95
CA SER A 102 -10.47 -4.49 -8.57
C SER A 102 -9.09 -5.15 -8.38
N LYS A 103 -8.35 -4.78 -7.33
CA LYS A 103 -7.05 -5.38 -7.03
C LYS A 103 -7.17 -6.85 -6.64
N GLU A 104 -8.30 -7.24 -6.05
CA GLU A 104 -8.60 -8.61 -5.63
C GLU A 104 -8.78 -9.58 -6.81
N GLU A 105 -9.06 -9.04 -7.99
CA GLU A 105 -9.19 -9.83 -9.23
C GLU A 105 -7.84 -10.06 -9.95
N ILE A 106 -6.74 -9.59 -9.37
CA ILE A 106 -5.42 -9.63 -10.00
C ILE A 106 -4.45 -10.42 -9.14
N ASP A 107 -3.76 -11.36 -9.74
CA ASP A 107 -2.72 -12.10 -9.05
C ASP A 107 -1.48 -11.24 -8.79
N GLY A 108 -0.92 -11.37 -7.59
CA GLY A 108 0.32 -10.74 -7.19
C GLY A 108 0.19 -9.32 -6.65
N TYR A 109 1.34 -8.67 -6.43
CA TYR A 109 1.42 -7.35 -5.80
C TYR A 109 1.18 -6.21 -6.82
N TRP A 110 0.16 -5.41 -6.58
CA TRP A 110 -0.25 -4.27 -7.42
C TRP A 110 -0.24 -2.94 -6.66
N GLY A 111 0.82 -2.69 -5.92
CA GLY A 111 0.98 -1.47 -5.15
C GLY A 111 0.26 -1.48 -3.80
N TYR A 112 0.31 -0.35 -3.13
CA TYR A 112 -0.28 -0.15 -1.80
C TYR A 112 -1.26 1.02 -1.81
N GLU A 113 -1.98 1.17 -0.71
CA GLU A 113 -2.82 2.34 -0.44
C GLU A 113 -2.33 3.07 0.80
N VAL A 114 -2.45 4.38 0.80
CA VAL A 114 -2.07 5.23 1.93
C VAL A 114 -3.31 5.89 2.49
N GLN A 115 -3.66 5.53 3.70
CA GLN A 115 -4.79 6.10 4.43
C GLN A 115 -4.29 6.92 5.62
N LEU A 116 -5.04 7.95 6.00
CA LEU A 116 -4.86 8.67 7.26
C LEU A 116 -5.97 8.23 8.20
N SER A 117 -5.61 8.08 9.47
CA SER A 117 -6.57 7.84 10.55
C SER A 117 -6.26 8.81 11.68
N ASP A 118 -7.29 9.36 12.29
CA ASP A 118 -7.18 10.27 13.43
C ASP A 118 -7.09 9.51 14.75
N SER A 119 -7.45 8.22 14.77
CA SER A 119 -7.45 7.37 15.94
C SER A 119 -6.83 6.01 15.63
N LEU A 120 -5.97 5.52 16.52
CA LEU A 120 -5.40 4.19 16.46
C LEU A 120 -6.44 3.14 16.85
N SER A 121 -7.22 3.38 17.88
CA SER A 121 -8.29 2.49 18.37
C SER A 121 -9.32 2.23 17.26
N ALA A 122 -9.81 3.27 16.60
CA ALA A 122 -10.73 3.11 15.47
C ALA A 122 -10.12 2.31 14.30
N LEU A 123 -8.80 2.42 14.10
CA LEU A 123 -8.10 1.63 13.09
C LEU A 123 -8.03 0.13 13.46
N LEU A 124 -8.01 -0.18 14.76
CA LEU A 124 -7.88 -1.56 15.26
C LEU A 124 -9.22 -2.28 15.43
N GLU A 125 -10.32 -1.54 15.49
CA GLU A 125 -11.65 -2.13 15.66
C GLU A 125 -12.13 -2.92 14.45
N ASN A 126 -12.84 -4.01 14.72
CA ASN A 126 -13.57 -4.82 13.74
C ASN A 126 -12.73 -5.31 12.55
N ARG A 127 -11.43 -5.55 12.75
CA ARG A 127 -10.55 -6.07 11.71
C ARG A 127 -10.42 -7.58 11.81
N ASN A 128 -10.70 -8.27 10.71
CA ASN A 128 -10.42 -9.71 10.59
C ASN A 128 -8.94 -9.90 10.20
N CYS A 129 -8.04 -9.59 11.14
CA CYS A 129 -6.59 -9.71 10.97
C CYS A 129 -5.92 -9.95 12.33
N GLU A 130 -4.73 -10.54 12.31
CA GLU A 130 -3.85 -10.56 13.47
C GLU A 130 -3.19 -9.18 13.65
N ILE A 131 -3.08 -8.73 14.90
CA ILE A 131 -2.52 -7.42 15.23
C ILE A 131 -1.20 -7.60 15.97
N LEU A 132 -0.09 -7.24 15.32
CA LEU A 132 1.24 -7.20 15.89
C LEU A 132 1.61 -5.74 16.21
N MET A 133 1.76 -5.42 17.48
CA MET A 133 2.22 -4.12 17.94
C MET A 133 3.69 -4.20 18.36
N THR A 134 4.55 -3.42 17.70
CA THR A 134 5.97 -3.40 18.04
C THR A 134 6.20 -2.59 19.32
N SER A 135 6.94 -3.16 20.26
CA SER A 135 7.28 -2.50 21.53
C SER A 135 8.58 -3.02 22.10
N VAL A 136 9.43 -2.13 22.61
CA VAL A 136 10.65 -2.51 23.33
C VAL A 136 10.32 -3.29 24.62
N GLU A 137 9.19 -2.94 25.27
CA GLU A 137 8.70 -3.61 26.48
C GLU A 137 7.89 -4.88 26.19
N GLY A 138 7.72 -5.21 24.91
CA GLY A 138 7.00 -6.42 24.48
C GLY A 138 7.78 -7.69 24.75
N SER A 139 7.09 -8.82 24.72
CA SER A 139 7.74 -10.12 24.77
C SER A 139 8.57 -10.35 23.49
N PRO A 140 9.74 -11.02 23.56
CA PRO A 140 10.51 -11.32 22.37
C PRO A 140 9.68 -12.05 21.30
N PHE A 141 9.73 -11.61 20.07
CA PHE A 141 8.99 -12.19 18.95
C PHE A 141 9.19 -13.69 18.81
N THR A 142 10.42 -14.16 19.02
CA THR A 142 10.80 -15.58 18.91
C THR A 142 10.03 -16.51 19.83
N LYS A 143 9.47 -15.99 20.94
CA LYS A 143 8.64 -16.78 21.86
C LYS A 143 7.19 -16.95 21.42
N HIS A 144 6.76 -16.16 20.45
CA HIS A 144 5.35 -16.09 20.01
C HIS A 144 5.17 -16.38 18.53
N VAL A 145 6.25 -16.66 17.82
CA VAL A 145 6.23 -16.83 16.37
C VAL A 145 5.31 -17.96 15.92
N GLU A 146 5.34 -19.10 16.61
CA GLU A 146 4.51 -20.27 16.24
C GLU A 146 3.01 -19.97 16.39
N ASP A 147 2.61 -19.33 17.50
CA ASP A 147 1.22 -18.96 17.74
C ASP A 147 0.75 -17.91 16.72
N LEU A 148 1.56 -16.89 16.48
CA LEU A 148 1.26 -15.86 15.48
C LEU A 148 1.12 -16.46 14.08
N MET A 149 2.03 -17.35 13.66
CA MET A 149 1.96 -17.99 12.36
C MET A 149 0.74 -18.91 12.23
N ARG A 150 0.35 -19.59 13.33
CA ARG A 150 -0.88 -20.38 13.35
C ARG A 150 -2.12 -19.52 13.18
N SER A 151 -2.22 -18.41 13.89
CA SER A 151 -3.32 -17.45 13.77
C SER A 151 -3.38 -16.82 12.38
N LEU A 152 -2.23 -16.48 11.80
CA LEU A 152 -2.15 -15.93 10.44
C LEU A 152 -2.65 -16.88 9.35
N LYS A 153 -2.46 -18.20 9.53
CA LYS A 153 -3.04 -19.20 8.61
C LYS A 153 -4.57 -19.17 8.61
N MET A 154 -5.18 -18.74 9.70
CA MET A 154 -6.64 -18.62 9.83
C MET A 154 -7.15 -17.26 9.31
N SER A 155 -6.56 -16.16 9.75
CA SER A 155 -6.99 -14.80 9.40
C SER A 155 -6.51 -14.32 8.03
N LYS A 156 -5.40 -14.87 7.52
CA LYS A 156 -4.72 -14.50 6.27
C LYS A 156 -4.23 -13.04 6.18
N ASN A 157 -4.52 -12.21 7.17
CA ASN A 157 -4.15 -10.80 7.20
C ASN A 157 -3.38 -10.46 8.47
N LEU A 158 -2.33 -9.66 8.34
CA LEU A 158 -1.53 -9.16 9.44
C LEU A 158 -1.49 -7.63 9.41
N LEU A 159 -1.87 -7.01 10.52
CA LEU A 159 -1.67 -5.59 10.78
C LEU A 159 -0.45 -5.42 11.67
N VAL A 160 0.62 -4.81 11.15
CA VAL A 160 1.80 -4.46 11.94
C VAL A 160 1.74 -2.99 12.32
N VAL A 161 1.80 -2.70 13.61
CA VAL A 161 1.67 -1.34 14.15
C VAL A 161 2.97 -0.91 14.80
N PHE A 162 3.47 0.26 14.40
CA PHE A 162 4.68 0.86 14.93
C PHE A 162 4.37 2.08 15.78
N GLY A 163 5.11 2.25 16.87
CA GLY A 163 4.98 3.42 17.74
C GLY A 163 5.50 4.71 17.11
N GLY A 164 5.10 5.83 17.68
CA GLY A 164 5.60 7.14 17.29
C GLY A 164 6.98 7.45 17.89
N PRO A 165 7.65 8.53 17.41
CA PRO A 165 9.02 8.87 17.85
C PRO A 165 9.07 9.35 19.31
N LYS A 166 7.98 9.86 19.86
CA LYS A 166 7.91 10.38 21.24
C LYS A 166 7.18 9.44 22.21
N PHE A 167 6.20 8.70 21.71
CA PHE A 167 5.36 7.84 22.52
C PHE A 167 5.23 6.44 21.92
N GLY A 168 5.41 5.43 22.78
CA GLY A 168 5.11 4.05 22.41
C GLY A 168 3.60 3.80 22.26
N LEU A 169 3.24 2.71 21.62
CA LEU A 169 1.85 2.38 21.29
C LEU A 169 0.94 2.29 22.54
N ARG A 170 1.45 1.81 23.68
CA ARG A 170 0.67 1.77 24.93
C ARG A 170 0.19 3.16 25.35
N LYS A 171 1.10 4.15 25.34
CA LYS A 171 0.75 5.54 25.69
C LYS A 171 -0.23 6.17 24.70
N ILE A 172 -0.11 5.85 23.42
CA ILE A 172 -1.04 6.33 22.40
C ILE A 172 -2.44 5.79 22.70
N LEU A 173 -2.58 4.48 22.91
CA LEU A 173 -3.85 3.85 23.23
C LEU A 173 -4.47 4.35 24.56
N GLU A 174 -3.65 4.53 25.59
CA GLU A 174 -4.08 5.09 26.86
C GLU A 174 -4.62 6.52 26.71
N SER A 175 -4.01 7.33 25.81
CA SER A 175 -4.45 8.70 25.55
C SER A 175 -5.79 8.78 24.81
N GLU A 176 -6.15 7.74 24.04
CA GLU A 176 -7.41 7.67 23.31
C GLU A 176 -8.58 7.21 24.19
N ASN A 177 -8.33 6.72 25.43
CA ASN A 177 -9.35 6.24 26.40
C ASN A 177 -10.34 5.18 25.85
N GLU A 178 -10.01 4.53 24.76
CA GLU A 178 -10.87 3.54 24.13
C GLU A 178 -10.43 2.10 24.46
N ARG A 179 -11.40 1.21 24.63
CA ARG A 179 -11.12 -0.22 24.86
C ARG A 179 -10.99 -0.93 23.53
N ILE A 180 -9.81 -1.47 23.27
CA ILE A 180 -9.61 -2.37 22.14
C ILE A 180 -10.26 -3.71 22.46
N THR A 181 -11.19 -4.14 21.61
CA THR A 181 -11.90 -5.42 21.77
C THR A 181 -11.01 -6.62 21.43
N GLN A 182 -10.13 -6.46 20.45
CA GLN A 182 -9.18 -7.47 20.02
C GLN A 182 -7.85 -7.31 20.76
N LYS A 183 -7.34 -8.38 21.39
CA LYS A 183 -6.06 -8.35 22.13
C LYS A 183 -4.88 -8.34 21.15
N PRO A 184 -4.12 -7.24 21.03
CA PRO A 184 -2.94 -7.22 20.18
C PRO A 184 -1.76 -7.93 20.82
N HIS A 185 -0.89 -8.48 19.99
CA HIS A 185 0.40 -9.01 20.42
C HIS A 185 1.43 -7.88 20.55
N PHE A 186 1.80 -7.50 21.79
CA PHE A 186 2.92 -6.57 22.02
C PHE A 186 4.24 -7.34 21.97
N LEU A 187 4.99 -7.20 20.88
CA LEU A 187 6.18 -7.99 20.63
C LEU A 187 7.42 -7.10 20.44
N ASN A 188 8.53 -7.55 21.06
CA ASN A 188 9.84 -6.97 20.84
C ASN A 188 10.50 -7.68 19.66
N MET A 189 10.63 -6.97 18.55
CA MET A 189 11.24 -7.47 17.32
C MET A 189 12.78 -7.43 17.38
N PHE A 190 13.35 -6.60 18.26
CA PHE A 190 14.79 -6.39 18.39
C PHE A 190 15.26 -6.59 19.85
N PRO A 191 15.10 -7.80 20.41
CA PRO A 191 15.55 -8.06 21.77
C PRO A 191 17.06 -7.82 21.88
N LYS A 192 17.49 -7.16 22.95
CA LYS A 192 18.88 -6.73 23.17
C LYS A 192 19.38 -5.64 22.21
N GLN A 193 18.50 -4.78 21.68
CA GLN A 193 18.95 -3.61 20.92
C GLN A 193 19.96 -2.78 21.71
N GLY A 194 21.04 -2.37 21.06
CA GLY A 194 22.11 -1.55 21.68
C GLY A 194 21.83 -0.04 21.67
N THR A 195 20.71 0.39 21.06
CA THR A 195 20.27 1.78 20.99
C THR A 195 19.06 2.00 21.89
N GLN A 196 18.88 3.21 22.39
CA GLN A 196 17.70 3.55 23.19
C GLN A 196 16.41 3.41 22.38
N THR A 197 16.44 3.81 21.10
CA THR A 197 15.33 3.67 20.16
C THR A 197 15.83 3.22 18.80
N VAL A 198 15.10 2.33 18.14
CA VAL A 198 15.29 1.99 16.73
C VAL A 198 14.47 2.97 15.90
N ARG A 199 15.04 3.56 14.86
CA ARG A 199 14.32 4.48 13.98
C ARG A 199 13.20 3.77 13.25
N LEU A 200 12.13 4.50 12.92
CA LEU A 200 10.94 3.90 12.31
C LEU A 200 11.24 3.16 11.01
N GLU A 201 12.05 3.74 10.14
CA GLU A 201 12.46 3.10 8.87
C GLU A 201 13.24 1.80 9.08
N GLU A 202 14.09 1.75 10.10
CA GLU A 202 14.86 0.56 10.48
C GLU A 202 13.93 -0.49 11.12
N ALA A 203 13.01 -0.04 11.97
CA ALA A 203 12.03 -0.91 12.61
C ALA A 203 11.08 -1.55 11.58
N ILE A 204 10.60 -0.79 10.61
CA ILE A 204 9.77 -1.30 9.52
C ILE A 204 10.53 -2.35 8.72
N LEU A 205 11.73 -2.02 8.23
CA LEU A 205 12.53 -2.92 7.42
C LEU A 205 12.85 -4.22 8.17
N GLY A 206 13.35 -4.11 9.40
CA GLY A 206 13.72 -5.27 10.20
C GLY A 206 12.53 -6.14 10.57
N THR A 207 11.44 -5.53 11.04
CA THR A 207 10.21 -6.27 11.41
C THR A 207 9.62 -7.00 10.21
N LEU A 208 9.45 -6.32 9.07
CA LEU A 208 8.88 -6.94 7.88
C LEU A 208 9.79 -8.03 7.31
N SER A 209 11.12 -7.86 7.38
CA SER A 209 12.07 -8.90 6.97
C SER A 209 11.95 -10.15 7.83
N ILE A 210 11.86 -9.99 9.15
CA ILE A 210 11.68 -11.11 10.09
C ILE A 210 10.35 -11.82 9.80
N VAL A 211 9.24 -11.09 9.76
CA VAL A 211 7.91 -11.66 9.51
C VAL A 211 7.86 -12.38 8.16
N ASN A 212 8.38 -11.77 7.10
CA ASN A 212 8.38 -12.35 5.76
C ASN A 212 9.19 -13.66 5.70
N ASN A 213 10.28 -13.77 6.44
CA ASN A 213 11.06 -15.00 6.51
C ASN A 213 10.25 -16.17 7.09
N TYR A 214 9.44 -15.91 8.13
CA TYR A 214 8.57 -16.93 8.73
C TYR A 214 7.31 -17.25 7.91
N LEU A 215 6.81 -16.30 7.13
CA LEU A 215 5.66 -16.52 6.25
C LEU A 215 5.99 -17.39 5.04
N ASN A 216 7.25 -17.40 4.60
CA ASN A 216 7.72 -18.11 3.41
C ASN A 216 8.60 -19.33 3.74
N ALA A 217 8.75 -19.66 5.02
CA ALA A 217 9.41 -20.88 5.49
C ALA A 217 8.39 -22.02 5.61
#